data_32be1e3937bc745bca6958afd45818a0
#
_entry.id   32be1e3937bc745bca6958afd45818a0
#
_cell.length_a   1.000
_cell.length_b   1.000
_cell.length_c   1.000
_cell.angle_alpha   90.00
_cell.angle_beta   90.00
_cell.angle_gamma   90.00
#
_symmetry.space_group_name_H-M   'P 1'
#
loop_
_entity.id
_entity.type
_entity.pdbx_description
1 polymer ?
#
loop_
_entity_poly.entity_id
_entity_poly.type
_entity_poly.pdbx_seq_one_letter_code
_entity_poly.pdbx_strand_id
1 'polypeptide(L)'
;MKKYFLKLYRYNAWANKRVISALVKQQVHDEKILSLLGHVVAAQFLWLHRIKGLPAPDVKLWGDYTLDQLVSMAENAGQQWLEFVESTENFDWELTYNNYVKEPYTNNVENIMIHLVNHSSYHRAQIAMLLRQKGYDPINTDFITYDRVITGQLKD
;
A
#
# COMPACT_ATOMS: atom_id res chain seq x y z
N MET A 1 -7.00 0.71 -19.44
CA MET A 1 -6.86 0.94 -18.00
C MET A 1 -6.34 -0.29 -17.26
N LYS A 2 -6.86 -1.52 -17.44
CA LYS A 2 -6.43 -2.75 -16.72
C LYS A 2 -4.90 -2.96 -16.67
N LYS A 3 -4.21 -2.91 -17.82
CA LYS A 3 -2.73 -3.05 -17.87
C LYS A 3 -2.01 -1.96 -17.04
N TYR A 4 -2.54 -0.76 -17.02
CA TYR A 4 -1.99 0.35 -16.24
C TYR A 4 -2.12 0.09 -14.74
N PHE A 5 -3.31 -0.29 -14.27
CA PHE A 5 -3.53 -0.62 -12.87
C PHE A 5 -2.77 -1.87 -12.44
N LEU A 6 -2.66 -2.91 -13.27
CA LEU A 6 -1.81 -4.06 -12.99
C LEU A 6 -0.35 -3.65 -12.74
N LYS A 7 0.19 -2.78 -13.60
CA LYS A 7 1.56 -2.27 -13.42
C LYS A 7 1.70 -1.50 -12.09
N LEU A 8 0.75 -0.61 -11.79
CA LEU A 8 0.77 0.20 -10.56
C LEU A 8 0.64 -0.65 -9.28
N TYR A 9 -0.24 -1.63 -9.27
CA TYR A 9 -0.47 -2.46 -8.08
C TYR A 9 0.64 -3.50 -7.88
N ARG A 10 1.24 -4.02 -8.95
CA ARG A 10 2.49 -4.80 -8.85
C ARG A 10 3.64 -3.97 -8.29
N TYR A 11 3.80 -2.74 -8.75
CA TYR A 11 4.75 -1.80 -8.16
C TYR A 11 4.46 -1.55 -6.67
N ASN A 12 3.21 -1.27 -6.30
CA ASN A 12 2.86 -0.99 -4.92
C ASN A 12 3.13 -2.19 -3.99
N ALA A 13 2.80 -3.40 -4.43
CA ALA A 13 3.10 -4.63 -3.69
C ALA A 13 4.62 -4.84 -3.55
N TRP A 14 5.39 -4.69 -4.62
CA TRP A 14 6.86 -4.76 -4.59
C TRP A 14 7.45 -3.71 -3.63
N ALA A 15 7.01 -2.47 -3.70
CA ALA A 15 7.52 -1.41 -2.86
C ALA A 15 7.25 -1.63 -1.38
N ASN A 16 6.05 -2.10 -1.01
CA ASN A 16 5.71 -2.46 0.36
C ASN A 16 6.55 -3.65 0.86
N LYS A 17 6.70 -4.70 0.03
CA LYS A 17 7.56 -5.84 0.34
C LYS A 17 9.01 -5.40 0.59
N ARG A 18 9.53 -4.49 -0.22
CA ARG A 18 10.90 -3.96 -0.09
C ARG A 18 11.08 -3.19 1.22
N VAL A 19 10.11 -2.36 1.62
CA VAL A 19 10.11 -1.72 2.95
C VAL A 19 10.15 -2.77 4.04
N ILE A 20 9.24 -3.73 4.03
CA ILE A 20 9.14 -4.80 5.04
C ILE A 20 10.46 -5.58 5.14
N SER A 21 11.01 -6.02 4.00
CA SER A 21 12.27 -6.77 3.96
C SER A 21 13.42 -6.01 4.62
N ALA A 22 13.47 -4.70 4.43
CA ALA A 22 14.51 -3.88 5.05
C ALA A 22 14.26 -3.66 6.55
N LEU A 23 13.01 -3.51 6.98
CA LEU A 23 12.68 -3.45 8.41
C LEU A 23 13.04 -4.76 9.13
N VAL A 24 12.73 -5.90 8.53
CA VAL A 24 13.10 -7.23 9.06
C VAL A 24 14.62 -7.38 9.12
N LYS A 25 15.33 -7.10 8.02
CA LYS A 25 16.79 -7.23 7.93
C LYS A 25 17.53 -6.38 8.95
N GLN A 26 17.03 -5.17 9.21
CA GLN A 26 17.64 -4.22 10.14
C GLN A 26 17.07 -4.30 11.56
N GLN A 27 16.16 -5.24 11.81
CA GLN A 27 15.49 -5.42 13.11
C GLN A 27 14.87 -4.14 13.66
N VAL A 28 14.15 -3.41 12.79
CA VAL A 28 13.51 -2.15 13.13
C VAL A 28 12.23 -2.39 13.92
N HIS A 29 12.19 -1.92 15.16
CA HIS A 29 11.02 -2.02 16.06
C HIS A 29 10.49 -0.64 16.47
N ASP A 30 10.79 0.40 15.69
CA ASP A 30 10.33 1.76 15.97
C ASP A 30 8.81 1.87 15.75
N GLU A 31 8.08 2.22 16.80
CA GLU A 31 6.61 2.30 16.81
C GLU A 31 6.06 3.24 15.73
N LYS A 32 6.73 4.37 15.49
CA LYS A 32 6.27 5.35 14.49
C LYS A 32 6.43 4.82 13.06
N ILE A 33 7.52 4.11 12.79
CA ILE A 33 7.75 3.46 11.49
C ILE A 33 6.73 2.35 11.28
N LEU A 34 6.52 1.49 12.27
CA LEU A 34 5.54 0.41 12.18
C LEU A 34 4.11 0.94 12.04
N SER A 35 3.75 2.00 12.78
CA SER A 35 2.45 2.66 12.67
C SER A 35 2.20 3.24 11.26
N LEU A 36 3.19 3.88 10.64
CA LEU A 36 3.09 4.37 9.26
C LEU A 36 2.91 3.22 8.25
N LEU A 37 3.69 2.14 8.39
CA LEU A 37 3.52 0.97 7.53
C LEU A 37 2.16 0.30 7.75
N GLY A 38 1.72 0.19 8.99
CA GLY A 38 0.39 -0.31 9.36
C GLY A 38 -0.72 0.50 8.71
N HIS A 39 -0.59 1.83 8.73
CA HIS A 39 -1.54 2.72 8.06
C HIS A 39 -1.59 2.50 6.54
N VAL A 40 -0.43 2.36 5.88
CA VAL A 40 -0.36 2.05 4.44
C VAL A 40 -1.10 0.76 4.11
N VAL A 41 -0.89 -0.30 4.90
CA VAL A 41 -1.48 -1.61 4.64
C VAL A 41 -2.97 -1.63 5.00
N ALA A 42 -3.35 -1.06 6.15
CA ALA A 42 -4.75 -0.98 6.57
C ALA A 42 -5.62 -0.16 5.60
N ALA A 43 -5.07 0.92 5.04
CA ALA A 43 -5.75 1.71 4.02
C ALA A 43 -6.07 0.89 2.76
N GLN A 44 -5.21 -0.05 2.37
CA GLN A 44 -5.46 -0.93 1.23
C GLN A 44 -6.66 -1.85 1.49
N PHE A 45 -6.77 -2.45 2.65
CA PHE A 45 -7.94 -3.26 3.03
C PHE A 45 -9.21 -2.42 3.07
N LEU A 46 -9.17 -1.24 3.72
CA LEU A 46 -10.32 -0.37 3.84
C LEU A 46 -10.89 0.02 2.47
N TRP A 47 -10.04 0.45 1.54
CA TRP A 47 -10.47 0.87 0.22
C TRP A 47 -10.95 -0.29 -0.64
N LEU A 48 -10.30 -1.45 -0.57
CA LEU A 48 -10.75 -2.64 -1.30
C LEU A 48 -12.13 -3.10 -0.83
N HIS A 49 -12.37 -3.14 0.48
CA HIS A 49 -13.67 -3.49 1.04
C HIS A 49 -14.76 -2.51 0.61
N ARG A 50 -14.47 -1.19 0.64
CA ARG A 50 -15.40 -0.17 0.15
C ARG A 50 -15.76 -0.37 -1.32
N ILE A 51 -14.76 -0.56 -2.18
CA ILE A 51 -14.95 -0.76 -3.63
C ILE A 51 -15.76 -2.03 -3.91
N LYS A 52 -15.54 -3.10 -3.14
CA LYS A 52 -16.25 -4.37 -3.28
C LYS A 52 -17.61 -4.41 -2.56
N GLY A 53 -18.00 -3.34 -1.88
CA GLY A 53 -19.24 -3.30 -1.09
C GLY A 53 -19.25 -4.29 0.08
N LEU A 54 -18.08 -4.66 0.60
CA LEU A 54 -17.92 -5.56 1.72
C LEU A 54 -18.05 -4.82 3.06
N PRO A 55 -18.40 -5.53 4.16
CA PRO A 55 -18.33 -4.95 5.50
C PRO A 55 -16.94 -4.35 5.78
N ALA A 56 -16.88 -3.39 6.71
CA ALA A 56 -15.60 -2.82 7.12
C ALA A 56 -14.62 -3.93 7.54
N PRO A 57 -13.36 -3.89 7.06
CA PRO A 57 -12.39 -4.91 7.46
C PRO A 57 -12.05 -4.79 8.95
N ASP A 58 -11.71 -5.90 9.58
CA ASP A 58 -11.21 -5.92 10.97
C ASP A 58 -9.75 -5.45 11.03
N VAL A 59 -9.53 -4.19 10.65
CA VAL A 59 -8.22 -3.52 10.73
C VAL A 59 -8.40 -2.10 11.25
N LYS A 60 -7.45 -1.64 12.04
CA LYS A 60 -7.39 -0.25 12.50
C LYS A 60 -6.45 0.54 11.59
N LEU A 61 -6.90 1.70 11.07
CA LEU A 61 -6.06 2.55 10.19
C LEU A 61 -4.75 3.00 10.86
N TRP A 62 -4.79 3.21 12.17
CA TRP A 62 -3.65 3.57 13.01
C TRP A 62 -3.58 2.57 14.17
N GLY A 63 -3.41 1.29 13.85
CA GLY A 63 -3.30 0.20 14.83
C GLY A 63 -1.86 -0.03 15.25
N ASP A 64 -1.71 -0.62 16.42
CA ASP A 64 -0.42 -1.10 16.93
C ASP A 64 -0.18 -2.52 16.38
N TYR A 65 0.50 -2.60 15.26
CA TYR A 65 0.83 -3.85 14.60
C TYR A 65 2.28 -4.23 14.85
N THR A 66 2.52 -5.50 15.10
CA THR A 66 3.89 -6.05 15.09
C THR A 66 4.40 -6.18 13.65
N LEU A 67 5.71 -6.26 13.49
CA LEU A 67 6.31 -6.44 12.16
C LEU A 67 5.83 -7.73 11.48
N ASP A 68 5.69 -8.83 12.23
CA ASP A 68 5.20 -10.11 11.69
C ASP A 68 3.75 -10.02 11.20
N GLN A 69 2.88 -9.28 11.93
CA GLN A 69 1.54 -8.99 11.46
C GLN A 69 1.56 -8.17 10.17
N LEU A 70 2.43 -7.17 10.08
CA LEU A 70 2.55 -6.31 8.89
C LEU A 70 3.07 -7.08 7.67
N VAL A 71 3.97 -8.05 7.86
CA VAL A 71 4.41 -8.97 6.78
C VAL A 71 3.19 -9.68 6.18
N SER A 72 2.42 -10.39 7.01
CA SER A 72 1.26 -11.16 6.56
C SER A 72 0.16 -10.29 5.97
N MET A 73 -0.12 -9.14 6.60
CA MET A 73 -1.14 -8.20 6.13
C MET A 73 -0.78 -7.60 4.76
N ALA A 74 0.47 -7.21 4.55
CA ALA A 74 0.89 -6.60 3.30
C ALA A 74 0.89 -7.60 2.12
N GLU A 75 1.29 -8.84 2.36
CA GLU A 75 1.19 -9.90 1.36
C GLU A 75 -0.27 -10.15 0.96
N ASN A 76 -1.13 -10.30 1.94
CA ASN A 76 -2.57 -10.51 1.72
C ASN A 76 -3.22 -9.31 0.99
N ALA A 77 -2.96 -8.08 1.41
CA ALA A 77 -3.47 -6.89 0.74
C ALA A 77 -2.99 -6.80 -0.72
N GLY A 78 -1.70 -7.04 -0.95
CA GLY A 78 -1.13 -7.04 -2.30
C GLY A 78 -1.78 -8.07 -3.22
N GLN A 79 -1.98 -9.29 -2.73
CA GLN A 79 -2.64 -10.36 -3.46
C GLN A 79 -4.10 -10.02 -3.79
N GLN A 80 -4.89 -9.60 -2.81
CA GLN A 80 -6.29 -9.23 -3.01
C GLN A 80 -6.48 -8.09 -4.00
N TRP A 81 -5.59 -7.08 -3.99
CA TRP A 81 -5.63 -6.00 -4.98
C TRP A 81 -5.30 -6.49 -6.38
N LEU A 82 -4.30 -7.36 -6.55
CA LEU A 82 -3.98 -7.92 -7.87
C LEU A 82 -5.14 -8.77 -8.40
N GLU A 83 -5.73 -9.63 -7.58
CA GLU A 83 -6.91 -10.42 -7.94
C GLU A 83 -8.10 -9.52 -8.35
N PHE A 84 -8.34 -8.42 -7.60
CA PHE A 84 -9.38 -7.45 -7.95
C PHE A 84 -9.12 -6.81 -9.31
N VAL A 85 -7.88 -6.35 -9.56
CA VAL A 85 -7.53 -5.72 -10.84
C VAL A 85 -7.60 -6.72 -11.99
N GLU A 86 -7.17 -7.96 -11.77
CA GLU A 86 -7.20 -9.03 -12.78
C GLU A 86 -8.62 -9.45 -13.15
N SER A 87 -9.53 -9.47 -12.19
CA SER A 87 -10.94 -9.86 -12.39
C SER A 87 -11.84 -8.72 -12.89
N THR A 88 -11.37 -7.46 -12.86
CA THR A 88 -12.17 -6.28 -13.22
C THR A 88 -11.84 -5.81 -14.64
N GLU A 89 -12.86 -5.62 -15.48
CA GLU A 89 -12.68 -5.16 -16.85
C GLU A 89 -12.81 -3.64 -17.00
N ASN A 90 -13.68 -3.02 -16.22
CA ASN A 90 -13.91 -1.58 -16.21
C ASN A 90 -13.73 -1.05 -14.79
N PHE A 91 -13.10 0.10 -14.62
CA PHE A 91 -12.86 0.78 -13.34
C PHE A 91 -13.56 2.15 -13.29
N ASP A 92 -14.24 2.53 -14.37
CA ASP A 92 -14.93 3.81 -14.50
C ASP A 92 -16.35 3.71 -13.95
N TRP A 93 -16.46 3.71 -12.60
CA TRP A 93 -17.74 3.86 -11.90
C TRP A 93 -17.58 4.66 -10.62
N GLU A 94 -18.66 5.25 -10.16
CA GLU A 94 -18.69 6.05 -8.93
C GLU A 94 -18.96 5.16 -7.71
N LEU A 95 -18.23 5.45 -6.64
CA LEU A 95 -18.41 4.86 -5.32
C LEU A 95 -18.79 5.96 -4.33
N THR A 96 -19.95 5.80 -3.68
CA THR A 96 -20.34 6.64 -2.53
C THR A 96 -19.97 5.92 -1.23
N TYR A 97 -19.31 6.63 -0.34
CA TYR A 97 -18.87 6.13 0.96
C TYR A 97 -18.88 7.23 2.01
N ASN A 98 -18.93 6.85 3.28
CA ASN A 98 -18.78 7.80 4.38
C ASN A 98 -17.33 7.86 4.86
N ASN A 99 -16.82 9.08 5.15
CA ASN A 99 -15.56 9.26 5.87
C ASN A 99 -15.72 8.92 7.37
N TYR A 100 -14.67 9.14 8.19
CA TYR A 100 -14.74 8.77 9.62
C TYR A 100 -15.62 9.73 10.46
N VAL A 101 -15.97 10.89 9.92
CA VAL A 101 -16.94 11.81 10.55
C VAL A 101 -18.34 11.63 9.98
N LYS A 102 -18.56 10.52 9.26
CA LYS A 102 -19.84 10.11 8.64
C LYS A 102 -20.38 11.06 7.57
N GLU A 103 -19.52 11.88 6.99
CA GLU A 103 -19.87 12.68 5.82
C GLU A 103 -19.80 11.84 4.55
N PRO A 104 -20.80 11.94 3.65
CA PRO A 104 -20.81 11.19 2.40
C PRO A 104 -19.89 11.85 1.36
N TYR A 105 -19.13 11.04 0.65
CA TYR A 105 -18.34 11.41 -0.51
C TYR A 105 -18.60 10.46 -1.66
N THR A 106 -18.55 10.99 -2.87
CA THR A 106 -18.62 10.18 -4.10
C THR A 106 -17.36 10.43 -4.91
N ASN A 107 -16.67 9.37 -5.25
CA ASN A 107 -15.48 9.42 -6.09
C ASN A 107 -15.50 8.30 -7.13
N ASN A 108 -14.91 8.58 -8.29
CA ASN A 108 -14.65 7.56 -9.29
C ASN A 108 -13.62 6.55 -8.79
N VAL A 109 -13.86 5.27 -9.03
CA VAL A 109 -12.99 4.18 -8.54
C VAL A 109 -11.58 4.26 -9.12
N GLU A 110 -11.40 4.68 -10.37
CA GLU A 110 -10.06 4.93 -10.94
C GLU A 110 -9.28 5.94 -10.10
N ASN A 111 -9.93 7.04 -9.67
CA ASN A 111 -9.28 8.05 -8.84
C ASN A 111 -8.93 7.53 -7.45
N ILE A 112 -9.80 6.68 -6.87
CA ILE A 112 -9.52 6.01 -5.59
C ILE A 112 -8.29 5.09 -5.73
N MET A 113 -8.22 4.33 -6.81
CA MET A 113 -7.11 3.42 -7.08
C MET A 113 -5.78 4.18 -7.27
N ILE A 114 -5.80 5.28 -8.01
CA ILE A 114 -4.63 6.16 -8.18
C ILE A 114 -4.24 6.77 -6.82
N HIS A 115 -5.23 7.29 -6.07
CA HIS A 115 -4.99 7.83 -4.74
C HIS A 115 -4.28 6.83 -3.84
N LEU A 116 -4.70 5.57 -3.81
CA LEU A 116 -4.13 4.56 -2.92
C LEU A 116 -2.64 4.29 -3.18
N VAL A 117 -2.23 4.25 -4.45
CA VAL A 117 -0.82 4.08 -4.81
C VAL A 117 0.01 5.31 -4.43
N ASN A 118 -0.53 6.52 -4.68
CA ASN A 118 0.11 7.78 -4.30
C ASN A 118 0.22 7.93 -2.77
N HIS A 119 -0.85 7.60 -2.04
CA HIS A 119 -0.88 7.58 -0.58
C HIS A 119 0.17 6.61 -0.01
N SER A 120 0.28 5.42 -0.57
CA SER A 120 1.31 4.46 -0.16
C SER A 120 2.72 5.02 -0.40
N SER A 121 2.98 5.64 -1.55
CA SER A 121 4.27 6.25 -1.89
C SER A 121 4.61 7.41 -0.96
N TYR A 122 3.62 8.25 -0.62
CA TYR A 122 3.78 9.36 0.33
C TYR A 122 4.26 8.87 1.71
N HIS A 123 3.60 7.83 2.25
CA HIS A 123 3.98 7.29 3.56
C HIS A 123 5.28 6.46 3.52
N ARG A 124 5.59 5.76 2.43
CA ARG A 124 6.89 5.10 2.26
C ARG A 124 8.05 6.09 2.27
N ALA A 125 7.85 7.29 1.68
CA ALA A 125 8.86 8.34 1.76
C ALA A 125 9.08 8.83 3.20
N GLN A 126 8.03 8.95 4.00
CA GLN A 126 8.14 9.26 5.43
C GLN A 126 8.88 8.17 6.21
N ILE A 127 8.59 6.90 5.92
CA ILE A 127 9.33 5.76 6.51
C ILE A 127 10.82 5.83 6.17
N ALA A 128 11.16 6.06 4.88
CA ALA A 128 12.55 6.18 4.45
C ALA A 128 13.29 7.35 5.12
N MET A 129 12.61 8.47 5.32
CA MET A 129 13.12 9.62 6.07
C MET A 129 13.40 9.26 7.53
N LEU A 130 12.43 8.61 8.19
CA LEU A 130 12.58 8.22 9.60
C LEU A 130 13.69 7.19 9.79
N LEU A 131 13.83 6.20 8.90
CA LEU A 131 14.93 5.26 8.92
C LEU A 131 16.28 5.99 8.92
N ARG A 132 16.47 6.93 7.98
CA ARG A 132 17.71 7.73 7.91
C ARG A 132 17.96 8.52 9.18
N GLN A 133 16.93 9.19 9.72
CA GLN A 133 17.04 9.98 10.96
C GLN A 133 17.43 9.14 12.19
N LYS A 134 17.06 7.85 12.18
CA LYS A 134 17.35 6.91 13.26
C LYS A 134 18.62 6.08 13.04
N GLY A 135 19.39 6.35 11.98
CA GLY A 135 20.64 5.67 11.66
C GLY A 135 20.50 4.32 10.97
N TYR A 136 19.31 4.00 10.46
CA TYR A 136 19.09 2.83 9.61
C TYR A 136 19.32 3.18 8.13
N ASP A 137 19.60 2.16 7.32
CA ASP A 137 19.71 2.33 5.88
C ASP A 137 18.35 2.66 5.26
N PRO A 138 18.23 3.78 4.55
CA PRO A 138 16.98 4.15 3.87
C PRO A 138 16.74 3.24 2.66
N ILE A 139 15.47 3.12 2.28
CA ILE A 139 15.02 2.25 1.21
C ILE A 139 14.57 3.10 0.03
N ASN A 140 15.04 2.75 -1.16
CA ASN A 140 14.51 3.32 -2.39
C ASN A 140 13.34 2.46 -2.91
N THR A 141 12.16 3.08 -3.00
CA THR A 141 10.94 2.46 -3.53
C THR A 141 10.37 3.25 -4.72
N ASP A 142 11.19 4.02 -5.43
CA ASP A 142 10.77 4.80 -6.59
C ASP A 142 10.27 3.89 -7.70
N PHE A 143 9.26 4.37 -8.43
CA PHE A 143 8.69 3.63 -9.55
C PHE A 143 9.72 3.31 -10.63
N ILE A 144 10.65 4.23 -10.92
CA ILE A 144 11.70 3.97 -11.90
C ILE A 144 12.69 2.89 -11.44
N THR A 145 12.90 2.74 -10.12
CA THR A 145 13.70 1.65 -9.56
C THR A 145 13.01 0.30 -9.78
N TYR A 146 11.70 0.24 -9.53
CA TYR A 146 10.90 -0.93 -9.85
C TYR A 146 10.98 -1.30 -11.35
N ASP A 147 10.84 -0.32 -12.24
CA ASP A 147 10.91 -0.55 -13.69
C ASP A 147 12.27 -1.11 -14.10
N ARG A 148 13.36 -0.63 -13.54
CA ARG A 148 14.71 -1.15 -13.77
C ARG A 148 14.89 -2.59 -13.25
N VAL A 149 14.28 -2.92 -12.13
CA VAL A 149 14.32 -4.28 -11.57
C VAL A 149 13.58 -5.25 -12.48
N ILE A 150 12.33 -4.96 -12.86
CA ILE A 150 11.53 -5.87 -13.70
C ILE A 150 12.05 -6.00 -15.14
N THR A 151 12.84 -5.05 -15.61
CA THR A 151 13.51 -5.08 -16.93
C THR A 151 14.94 -5.64 -16.87
N GLY A 152 15.40 -6.09 -15.71
CA GLY A 152 16.72 -6.69 -15.52
C GLY A 152 17.89 -5.70 -15.56
N GLN A 153 17.64 -4.40 -15.53
CA GLN A 153 18.67 -3.36 -15.53
C GLN A 153 19.26 -3.14 -14.13
N LEU A 154 18.55 -3.57 -13.09
CA LEU A 154 18.97 -3.49 -11.69
C LEU A 154 18.62 -4.80 -10.99
N LYS A 155 19.52 -5.29 -10.13
CA LYS A 155 19.23 -6.40 -9.20
C LYS A 155 18.38 -5.88 -8.04
N ASP A 156 17.39 -6.65 -7.62
CA ASP A 156 16.55 -6.32 -6.47
C ASP A 156 17.28 -6.56 -5.15
#